data_c53e2427f5d3b3891d1c58dac1ce6cb9
#
_entry.id   c53e2427f5d3b3891d1c58dac1ce6cb9
#
_cell.length_a   1.000
_cell.length_b   1.000
_cell.length_c   1.000
_cell.angle_alpha   90.00
_cell.angle_beta   90.00
_cell.angle_gamma   90.00
#
_symmetry.space_group_name_H-M   'P 1'
#
loop_
_entity.id
_entity.type
_entity.pdbx_description
1 polymer ?
#
loop_
_entity_poly.entity_id
_entity_poly.type
_entity_poly.pdbx_seq_one_letter_code
_entity_poly.pdbx_strand_id
1 'polypeptide(L)'
;MSSTKARCFVRVRGLTPLEKKRQISLSVTCKAKDVRVAAPLRNAECRTRCDGVFDDTYQLMERALEMRAEQQEEVFERLGGDILRATRGGYDALVVSLGAAGTGKTYSMIGARGSSDEYPSDGLLQYLLCEMLGEAGATPRLMLTCYELHGGCARDRLAVVGRDAWAPDAPIREGYVRGHFVDGLTHVAIVDAQQGRHVI
;
A
#
# COMPACT_ATOMS: atom_id res chain seq x y z
N MET A 1 -24.92 -12.65 -12.02
CA MET A 1 -23.55 -12.20 -11.67
C MET A 1 -23.67 -11.11 -10.61
N SER A 2 -23.24 -11.37 -9.38
CA SER A 2 -23.25 -10.36 -8.33
C SER A 2 -22.19 -9.32 -8.69
N SER A 3 -22.59 -8.07 -8.90
CA SER A 3 -21.68 -6.96 -9.13
C SER A 3 -20.88 -6.72 -7.85
N THR A 4 -19.63 -7.14 -7.82
CA THR A 4 -18.72 -6.83 -6.71
C THR A 4 -18.35 -5.36 -6.80
N LYS A 5 -18.95 -4.56 -5.93
CA LYS A 5 -18.68 -3.12 -5.86
C LYS A 5 -17.31 -2.92 -5.24
N ALA A 6 -16.44 -2.15 -5.91
CA ALA A 6 -15.17 -1.73 -5.33
C ALA A 6 -15.42 -0.88 -4.06
N ARG A 7 -14.66 -1.16 -2.99
CA ARG A 7 -14.66 -0.35 -1.77
C ARG A 7 -13.61 0.74 -1.88
N CYS A 8 -13.94 1.95 -1.49
CA CYS A 8 -13.06 3.11 -1.53
C CYS A 8 -12.81 3.64 -0.12
N PHE A 9 -11.55 3.73 0.27
CA PHE A 9 -11.13 4.30 1.54
C PHE A 9 -10.22 5.50 1.29
N VAL A 10 -10.34 6.51 2.12
CA VAL A 10 -9.50 7.72 2.06
C VAL A 10 -8.64 7.76 3.31
N ARG A 11 -7.34 7.90 3.14
CA ARG A 11 -6.39 8.14 4.22
C ARG A 11 -5.84 9.56 4.11
N VAL A 12 -6.00 10.34 5.18
CA VAL A 12 -5.52 11.71 5.26
C VAL A 12 -4.35 11.76 6.22
N ARG A 13 -3.15 12.01 5.72
CA ARG A 13 -1.96 12.16 6.54
C ARG A 13 -1.82 13.54 7.16
N GLY A 14 -1.16 13.61 8.30
CA GLY A 14 -0.75 14.88 8.89
C GLY A 14 0.30 15.62 8.02
N LEU A 15 0.51 16.88 8.32
CA LEU A 15 1.54 17.70 7.70
C LEU A 15 2.95 17.23 8.12
N THR A 16 3.84 17.11 7.16
CA THR A 16 5.27 16.88 7.43
C THR A 16 5.89 18.05 8.15
N PRO A 17 7.03 17.86 8.86
CA PRO A 17 7.74 18.98 9.52
C PRO A 17 8.09 20.12 8.55
N LEU A 18 8.42 19.80 7.31
CA LEU A 18 8.73 20.79 6.27
C LEU A 18 7.49 21.58 5.85
N GLU A 19 6.35 20.91 5.70
CA GLU A 19 5.07 21.54 5.37
C GLU A 19 4.60 22.46 6.51
N LYS A 20 4.76 22.02 7.77
CA LYS A 20 4.50 22.86 8.96
C LYS A 20 5.40 24.09 8.98
N LYS A 21 6.70 23.92 8.74
CA LYS A 21 7.65 25.04 8.66
C LYS A 21 7.31 26.04 7.55
N ARG A 22 6.73 25.56 6.45
CA ARG A 22 6.26 26.39 5.32
C ARG A 22 4.87 26.96 5.54
N GLN A 23 4.25 26.76 6.71
CA GLN A 23 2.91 27.21 7.06
C GLN A 23 1.83 26.75 6.08
N ILE A 24 2.00 25.55 5.50
CA ILE A 24 0.99 24.95 4.63
C ILE A 24 -0.20 24.53 5.49
N SER A 25 -1.41 24.88 5.07
CA SER A 25 -2.64 24.44 5.72
C SER A 25 -3.18 23.18 5.07
N LEU A 26 -3.84 22.34 5.87
CA LEU A 26 -4.57 21.19 5.35
C LEU A 26 -5.78 21.68 4.51
N SER A 27 -5.83 21.20 3.28
CA SER A 27 -6.96 21.48 2.37
C SER A 27 -8.02 20.37 2.38
N VAL A 28 -7.84 19.34 3.20
CA VAL A 28 -8.74 18.19 3.30
C VAL A 28 -9.39 18.20 4.67
N THR A 29 -10.71 18.05 4.70
CA THR A 29 -11.50 17.85 5.92
C THR A 29 -12.36 16.60 5.76
N CYS A 30 -12.38 15.77 6.80
CA CYS A 30 -13.15 14.53 6.83
C CYS A 30 -14.23 14.61 7.91
N LYS A 31 -15.43 14.13 7.59
CA LYS A 31 -16.51 13.93 8.56
C LYS A 31 -17.16 12.57 8.29
N ALA A 32 -16.88 11.60 9.13
CA ALA A 32 -17.31 10.21 8.94
C ALA A 32 -16.87 9.66 7.55
N LYS A 33 -17.81 9.52 6.62
CA LYS A 33 -17.56 9.01 5.26
C LYS A 33 -17.51 10.11 4.19
N ASP A 34 -17.68 11.35 4.59
CA ASP A 34 -17.66 12.49 3.68
C ASP A 34 -16.28 13.16 3.72
N VAL A 35 -15.68 13.33 2.55
CA VAL A 35 -14.39 13.97 2.37
C VAL A 35 -14.56 15.23 1.55
N ARG A 36 -14.04 16.34 2.04
CA ARG A 36 -14.05 17.64 1.38
C ARG A 36 -12.62 18.07 1.12
N VAL A 37 -12.34 18.44 -0.10
CA VAL A 37 -11.06 18.97 -0.52
C VAL A 37 -11.26 20.39 -1.02
N ALA A 38 -10.67 21.35 -0.31
CA ALA A 38 -10.67 22.74 -0.73
C ALA A 38 -9.53 22.98 -1.72
N ALA A 39 -9.81 23.58 -2.86
CA ALA A 39 -8.82 24.00 -3.85
C ALA A 39 -8.75 25.55 -3.86
N PRO A 40 -7.96 26.15 -2.95
CA PRO A 40 -7.97 27.60 -2.73
C PRO A 40 -7.61 28.40 -3.98
N LEU A 41 -6.74 27.88 -4.84
CA LEU A 41 -6.35 28.54 -6.10
C LEU A 41 -7.48 28.61 -7.15
N ARG A 42 -8.51 27.77 -7.02
CA ARG A 42 -9.64 27.71 -7.96
C ARG A 42 -10.96 28.16 -7.35
N ASN A 43 -10.92 28.55 -6.09
CA ASN A 43 -12.14 28.86 -5.29
C ASN A 43 -13.21 27.74 -5.39
N ALA A 44 -12.73 26.48 -5.44
CA ALA A 44 -13.55 25.29 -5.64
C ALA A 44 -13.43 24.35 -4.45
N GLU A 45 -14.51 23.67 -4.15
CA GLU A 45 -14.57 22.60 -3.16
C GLU A 45 -15.02 21.31 -3.85
N CYS A 46 -14.26 20.25 -3.70
CA CYS A 46 -14.65 18.92 -4.14
C CYS A 46 -15.18 18.14 -2.92
N ARG A 47 -16.35 17.54 -3.06
CA ARG A 47 -16.92 16.64 -2.06
C ARG A 47 -17.07 15.25 -2.62
N THR A 48 -16.65 14.26 -1.85
CA THR A 48 -16.81 12.86 -2.20
C THR A 48 -17.20 12.05 -0.99
N ARG A 49 -17.84 10.91 -1.23
CA ARG A 49 -18.20 9.95 -0.19
C ARG A 49 -17.42 8.66 -0.42
N CYS A 50 -16.90 8.09 0.65
CA CYS A 50 -16.12 6.86 0.65
C CYS A 50 -16.70 5.84 1.64
N ASP A 51 -16.16 4.62 1.63
CA ASP A 51 -16.58 3.55 2.54
C ASP A 51 -15.98 3.72 3.94
N GLY A 52 -14.85 4.41 4.05
CA GLY A 52 -14.22 4.76 5.32
C GLY A 52 -13.12 5.79 5.17
N VAL A 53 -12.81 6.45 6.26
CA VAL A 53 -11.73 7.44 6.36
C VAL A 53 -10.78 7.01 7.48
N PHE A 54 -9.48 7.13 7.22
CA PHE A 54 -8.42 7.09 8.20
C PHE A 54 -7.88 8.52 8.34
N ASP A 55 -8.09 9.13 9.47
CA ASP A 55 -7.69 10.52 9.71
C ASP A 55 -6.46 10.57 10.61
N ASP A 56 -5.29 10.67 9.99
CA ASP A 56 -4.00 10.74 10.64
C ASP A 56 -3.56 12.20 10.91
N THR A 57 -4.47 13.16 10.84
CA THR A 57 -4.14 14.60 10.96
C THR A 57 -3.83 15.02 12.39
N TYR A 58 -4.30 14.30 13.39
CA TYR A 58 -4.19 14.64 14.82
C TYR A 58 -2.88 14.20 15.49
N GLN A 59 -1.84 13.95 14.73
CA GLN A 59 -0.55 13.53 15.29
C GLN A 59 0.09 14.64 16.15
N LEU A 60 -0.10 14.54 17.45
CA LEU A 60 0.68 15.30 18.43
C LEU A 60 2.11 14.75 18.48
N MET A 61 3.09 15.65 18.44
CA MET A 61 4.51 15.36 18.19
C MET A 61 5.21 14.38 19.17
N GLU A 62 4.70 14.17 20.37
CA GLU A 62 5.42 13.40 21.43
C GLU A 62 5.12 11.90 21.47
N ARG A 63 4.02 11.44 20.88
CA ARG A 63 3.67 10.00 20.77
C ARG A 63 3.71 9.48 19.33
N ALA A 64 4.42 10.17 18.46
CA ALA A 64 4.32 9.95 17.02
C ALA A 64 4.71 8.55 16.53
N LEU A 65 5.48 7.79 17.27
CA LEU A 65 6.03 6.50 16.85
C LEU A 65 5.08 5.35 17.19
N GLU A 66 4.58 5.30 18.42
CA GLU A 66 3.59 4.30 18.85
C GLU A 66 2.29 4.45 18.07
N MET A 67 1.80 5.68 17.90
CA MET A 67 0.60 5.97 17.10
C MET A 67 0.73 5.61 15.62
N ARG A 68 1.94 5.56 15.05
CA ARG A 68 2.14 5.14 13.65
C ARG A 68 1.87 3.66 13.45
N ALA A 69 2.28 2.83 14.39
CA ALA A 69 2.00 1.40 14.36
C ALA A 69 0.49 1.14 14.50
N GLU A 70 -0.15 1.77 15.49
CA GLU A 70 -1.59 1.68 15.71
C GLU A 70 -2.41 2.11 14.47
N GLN A 71 -2.00 3.17 13.79
CA GLN A 71 -2.66 3.63 12.55
C GLN A 71 -2.52 2.63 11.40
N GLN A 72 -1.39 1.95 11.28
CA GLN A 72 -1.19 0.91 10.27
C GLN A 72 -2.01 -0.33 10.60
N GLU A 73 -2.05 -0.70 11.87
CA GLU A 73 -2.87 -1.79 12.37
C GLU A 73 -4.37 -1.52 12.11
N GLU A 74 -4.86 -0.31 12.37
CA GLU A 74 -6.24 0.09 12.04
C GLU A 74 -6.54 -0.08 10.55
N VAL A 75 -5.60 0.27 9.67
CA VAL A 75 -5.76 0.04 8.22
C VAL A 75 -5.91 -1.45 7.92
N PHE A 76 -5.08 -2.28 8.56
CA PHE A 76 -5.17 -3.72 8.39
C PHE A 76 -6.47 -4.29 8.96
N GLU A 77 -6.88 -3.92 10.16
CA GLU A 77 -8.13 -4.39 10.77
C GLU A 77 -9.35 -4.13 9.90
N ARG A 78 -9.40 -2.96 9.28
CA ARG A 78 -10.55 -2.54 8.46
C ARG A 78 -10.54 -3.09 7.03
N LEU A 79 -9.38 -3.41 6.45
CA LEU A 79 -9.23 -3.87 5.07
C LEU A 79 -8.78 -5.32 4.98
N GLY A 80 -7.86 -5.73 5.84
CA GLY A 80 -7.17 -7.02 5.76
C GLY A 80 -8.11 -8.22 5.88
N GLY A 81 -9.07 -8.17 6.79
CA GLY A 81 -10.02 -9.27 6.99
C GLY A 81 -10.85 -9.62 5.75
N ASP A 82 -11.26 -8.62 4.97
CA ASP A 82 -12.01 -8.86 3.72
C ASP A 82 -11.10 -9.42 2.62
N ILE A 83 -9.86 -8.92 2.54
CA ILE A 83 -8.85 -9.41 1.59
C ILE A 83 -8.52 -10.88 1.89
N LEU A 84 -8.21 -11.19 3.15
CA LEU A 84 -7.89 -12.55 3.60
C LEU A 84 -9.05 -13.52 3.35
N ARG A 85 -10.28 -13.11 3.63
CA ARG A 85 -11.46 -13.93 3.38
C ARG A 85 -11.63 -14.23 1.89
N ALA A 86 -11.42 -13.24 1.02
CA ALA A 86 -11.51 -13.41 -0.41
C ALA A 86 -10.42 -14.37 -0.92
N THR A 87 -9.17 -14.15 -0.55
CA THR A 87 -8.04 -14.98 -1.01
C THR A 87 -8.12 -16.41 -0.50
N ARG A 88 -8.51 -16.63 0.77
CA ARG A 88 -8.77 -17.96 1.33
C ARG A 88 -9.96 -18.67 0.64
N GLY A 89 -10.93 -17.92 0.16
CA GLY A 89 -12.04 -18.42 -0.63
C GLY A 89 -11.68 -18.74 -2.10
N GLY A 90 -10.42 -18.58 -2.50
CA GLY A 90 -9.94 -18.81 -3.86
C GLY A 90 -10.25 -17.69 -4.84
N TYR A 91 -10.57 -16.51 -4.36
CA TYR A 91 -10.81 -15.32 -5.19
C TYR A 91 -9.58 -14.43 -5.25
N ASP A 92 -9.41 -13.77 -6.38
CA ASP A 92 -8.39 -12.71 -6.51
C ASP A 92 -8.83 -11.46 -5.72
N ALA A 93 -7.86 -10.81 -5.08
CA ALA A 93 -8.06 -9.54 -4.40
C ALA A 93 -7.13 -8.49 -5.01
N LEU A 94 -7.70 -7.35 -5.40
CA LEU A 94 -6.95 -6.21 -5.91
C LEU A 94 -7.01 -5.06 -4.91
N VAL A 95 -5.85 -4.62 -4.45
CA VAL A 95 -5.70 -3.44 -3.60
C VAL A 95 -4.93 -2.36 -4.37
N VAL A 96 -5.51 -1.19 -4.48
CA VAL A 96 -4.92 -0.06 -5.23
C VAL A 96 -4.75 1.14 -4.31
N SER A 97 -3.53 1.64 -4.20
CA SER A 97 -3.23 2.88 -3.48
C SER A 97 -3.01 4.03 -4.48
N LEU A 98 -3.87 5.03 -4.44
CA LEU A 98 -3.88 6.18 -5.36
C LEU A 98 -3.56 7.47 -4.61
N GLY A 99 -2.87 8.38 -5.29
CA GLY A 99 -2.55 9.70 -4.75
C GLY A 99 -1.34 10.34 -5.43
N ALA A 100 -1.13 11.62 -5.20
CA ALA A 100 0.03 12.35 -5.68
C ALA A 100 1.35 11.84 -5.04
N ALA A 101 2.50 12.28 -5.54
CA ALA A 101 3.77 11.98 -4.89
C ALA A 101 3.80 12.54 -3.46
N GLY A 102 4.39 11.77 -2.52
CA GLY A 102 4.50 12.17 -1.12
C GLY A 102 3.22 12.06 -0.28
N THR A 103 2.11 11.52 -0.81
CA THR A 103 0.85 11.36 -0.04
C THR A 103 0.83 10.16 0.90
N GLY A 104 1.86 9.29 0.89
CA GLY A 104 1.95 8.14 1.78
C GLY A 104 1.46 6.81 1.19
N LYS A 105 1.37 6.69 -0.14
CA LYS A 105 1.00 5.43 -0.81
C LYS A 105 1.87 4.25 -0.36
N THR A 106 3.18 4.40 -0.51
CA THR A 106 4.16 3.37 -0.11
C THR A 106 4.10 3.12 1.40
N TYR A 107 3.97 4.17 2.20
CA TYR A 107 3.81 4.05 3.64
C TYR A 107 2.58 3.19 4.03
N SER A 108 1.44 3.40 3.40
CA SER A 108 0.23 2.62 3.69
C SER A 108 0.34 1.16 3.26
N MET A 109 1.01 0.89 2.14
CA MET A 109 1.11 -0.46 1.57
C MET A 109 2.28 -1.26 2.17
N ILE A 110 3.45 -0.64 2.29
CA ILE A 110 4.69 -1.30 2.66
C ILE A 110 5.12 -0.92 4.10
N GLY A 111 4.79 0.29 4.55
CA GLY A 111 5.20 0.81 5.86
C GLY A 111 6.39 1.76 5.78
N ALA A 112 6.94 2.09 6.95
CA ALA A 112 8.14 2.90 7.05
C ALA A 112 9.38 2.01 7.14
N ARG A 113 10.32 2.23 6.23
CA ARG A 113 11.68 1.72 6.34
C ARG A 113 12.56 2.87 6.83
N GLY A 114 12.94 2.84 8.10
CA GLY A 114 13.92 3.76 8.63
C GLY A 114 15.33 3.27 8.37
N SER A 115 16.27 4.20 8.15
CA SER A 115 17.72 3.93 8.22
C SER A 115 18.20 3.63 9.65
N SER A 116 17.34 3.76 10.63
CA SER A 116 17.50 3.32 12.01
C SER A 116 16.36 2.36 12.33
N ASP A 117 16.71 1.12 12.66
CA ASP A 117 15.78 0.04 13.02
C ASP A 117 14.92 0.32 14.27
N GLU A 118 14.89 1.55 14.72
CA GLU A 118 14.32 1.91 16.01
C GLU A 118 12.80 1.81 16.06
N TYR A 119 12.11 1.94 14.91
CA TYR A 119 10.63 1.83 14.83
C TYR A 119 10.12 1.51 13.42
N PRO A 120 10.26 0.28 12.92
CA PRO A 120 9.64 -0.12 11.67
C PRO A 120 8.12 -0.20 11.88
N SER A 121 7.35 0.54 11.14
CA SER A 121 5.92 0.31 11.05
C SER A 121 5.60 -0.52 9.81
N ASP A 122 5.05 -1.71 10.01
CA ASP A 122 4.59 -2.58 8.93
C ASP A 122 3.42 -1.91 8.18
N GLY A 123 3.38 -2.08 6.85
CA GLY A 123 2.24 -1.66 6.04
C GLY A 123 1.24 -2.79 5.85
N LEU A 124 0.16 -2.51 5.12
CA LEU A 124 -0.91 -3.46 4.86
C LEU A 124 -0.40 -4.80 4.31
N LEU A 125 0.59 -4.76 3.42
CA LEU A 125 1.15 -5.97 2.80
C LEU A 125 1.87 -6.86 3.81
N GLN A 126 2.64 -6.29 4.74
CA GLN A 126 3.33 -7.07 5.76
C GLN A 126 2.37 -7.73 6.73
N TYR A 127 1.32 -7.04 7.16
CA TYR A 127 0.26 -7.62 7.98
C TYR A 127 -0.44 -8.78 7.26
N LEU A 128 -0.79 -8.61 5.99
CA LEU A 128 -1.38 -9.68 5.18
C LEU A 128 -0.46 -10.90 5.07
N LEU A 129 0.84 -10.69 4.81
CA LEU A 129 1.81 -11.78 4.75
C LEU A 129 1.94 -12.51 6.08
N CYS A 130 2.02 -11.80 7.21
CA CYS A 130 2.08 -12.40 8.54
C CYS A 130 0.87 -13.31 8.80
N GLU A 131 -0.34 -12.82 8.49
CA GLU A 131 -1.57 -13.59 8.69
C GLU A 131 -1.68 -14.79 7.75
N MET A 132 -1.24 -14.65 6.50
CA MET A 132 -1.26 -15.76 5.56
C MET A 132 -0.23 -16.85 5.88
N LEU A 133 0.91 -16.49 6.47
CA LEU A 133 1.99 -17.41 6.83
C LEU A 133 1.83 -17.96 8.26
N GLY A 134 1.12 -17.27 9.15
CA GLY A 134 0.92 -17.65 10.54
C GLY A 134 -0.06 -18.79 10.78
N GLU A 135 -0.84 -19.21 9.79
CA GLU A 135 -1.79 -20.31 9.91
C GLU A 135 -1.04 -21.66 9.91
N ALA A 136 -0.89 -22.21 11.10
CA ALA A 136 -0.24 -23.51 11.32
C ALA A 136 -1.01 -24.66 10.65
N GLY A 137 -0.34 -25.41 9.78
CA GLY A 137 -0.84 -26.70 9.27
C GLY A 137 -0.69 -26.94 7.78
N ALA A 138 -0.72 -25.95 6.95
CA ALA A 138 -0.31 -26.05 5.55
C ALA A 138 0.68 -24.94 5.30
N THR A 139 1.89 -25.24 4.90
CA THR A 139 2.85 -24.23 4.46
C THR A 139 2.26 -23.55 3.22
N PRO A 140 1.61 -22.39 3.30
CA PRO A 140 1.14 -21.71 2.12
C PRO A 140 2.38 -21.34 1.30
N ARG A 141 2.46 -21.81 0.07
CA ARG A 141 3.49 -21.38 -0.86
C ARG A 141 3.10 -20.02 -1.39
N LEU A 142 3.54 -18.97 -0.72
CA LEU A 142 3.39 -17.62 -1.24
C LEU A 142 4.52 -17.36 -2.24
N MET A 143 4.15 -16.90 -3.42
CA MET A 143 5.09 -16.46 -4.44
C MET A 143 4.94 -14.96 -4.61
N LEU A 144 6.04 -14.24 -4.44
CA LEU A 144 6.09 -12.80 -4.64
C LEU A 144 6.73 -12.49 -6.00
N THR A 145 6.09 -11.60 -6.74
CA THR A 145 6.66 -10.89 -7.90
C THR A 145 6.50 -9.40 -7.66
N CYS A 146 7.49 -8.61 -8.06
CA CYS A 146 7.42 -7.15 -7.94
C CYS A 146 7.99 -6.51 -9.18
N TYR A 147 7.22 -5.62 -9.80
CA TYR A 147 7.67 -4.88 -10.97
C TYR A 147 7.12 -3.46 -10.98
N GLU A 148 7.83 -2.59 -11.66
CA GLU A 148 7.47 -1.19 -11.86
C GLU A 148 7.08 -0.96 -13.32
N LEU A 149 5.99 -0.25 -13.55
CA LEU A 149 5.58 0.19 -14.87
C LEU A 149 5.90 1.68 -15.04
N HIS A 150 6.77 1.97 -15.98
CA HIS A 150 7.13 3.35 -16.33
C HIS A 150 7.37 3.51 -17.82
N GLY A 151 6.76 4.53 -18.45
CA GLY A 151 6.97 4.83 -19.85
C GLY A 151 6.63 3.69 -20.84
N GLY A 152 5.69 2.80 -20.47
CA GLY A 152 5.30 1.64 -21.29
C GLY A 152 6.22 0.42 -21.13
N CYS A 153 7.24 0.49 -20.28
CA CYS A 153 8.13 -0.62 -19.95
C CYS A 153 7.82 -1.17 -18.56
N ALA A 154 8.00 -2.47 -18.39
CA ALA A 154 7.95 -3.15 -17.09
C ALA A 154 9.36 -3.49 -16.64
N ARG A 155 9.71 -3.22 -15.38
CA ARG A 155 11.01 -3.53 -14.80
C ARG A 155 10.84 -4.43 -13.60
N ASP A 156 11.53 -5.55 -13.59
CA ASP A 156 11.55 -6.48 -12.46
C ASP A 156 12.32 -5.87 -11.29
N ARG A 157 11.67 -5.72 -10.14
CA ARG A 157 12.26 -5.12 -8.92
C ARG A 157 12.89 -6.17 -8.01
N LEU A 158 12.70 -7.46 -8.31
CA LEU A 158 13.30 -8.58 -7.57
C LEU A 158 14.48 -9.20 -8.32
N ALA A 159 14.76 -8.80 -9.56
CA ALA A 159 15.91 -9.28 -10.31
C ALA A 159 17.21 -8.88 -9.60
N VAL A 160 18.08 -9.85 -9.39
CA VAL A 160 19.43 -9.61 -8.84
C VAL A 160 20.28 -9.04 -9.95
N VAL A 161 20.50 -7.73 -9.91
CA VAL A 161 21.41 -7.01 -10.80
C VAL A 161 22.57 -6.45 -9.99
N GLY A 162 23.73 -6.29 -10.62
CA GLY A 162 24.87 -5.64 -9.96
C GLY A 162 24.51 -4.24 -9.45
N ARG A 163 25.26 -3.74 -8.47
CA ARG A 163 24.95 -2.48 -7.75
C ARG A 163 24.67 -1.27 -8.64
N ASP A 164 25.23 -1.25 -9.86
CA ASP A 164 25.12 -0.14 -10.82
C ASP A 164 24.32 -0.52 -12.07
N ALA A 165 23.70 -1.72 -12.10
CA ALA A 165 22.93 -2.19 -13.25
C ALA A 165 21.43 -2.02 -13.00
N TRP A 166 20.74 -1.44 -13.97
CA TRP A 166 19.29 -1.43 -14.02
C TRP A 166 18.80 -2.81 -14.47
N ALA A 167 17.75 -3.31 -13.82
CA ALA A 167 17.10 -4.52 -14.29
C ALA A 167 16.62 -4.30 -15.75
N PRO A 168 16.83 -5.29 -16.65
CA PRO A 168 16.36 -5.18 -18.02
C PRO A 168 14.83 -5.04 -18.04
N ASP A 169 14.32 -4.39 -19.09
CA ASP A 169 12.90 -4.27 -19.31
C ASP A 169 12.30 -5.67 -19.55
N ALA A 170 11.29 -6.02 -18.79
CA ALA A 170 10.54 -7.26 -18.94
C ALA A 170 9.42 -7.04 -19.97
N PRO A 171 9.25 -7.92 -20.96
CA PRO A 171 8.26 -7.73 -22.01
C PRO A 171 6.83 -7.90 -21.47
N ILE A 172 5.95 -7.00 -21.87
CA ILE A 172 4.52 -7.14 -21.65
C ILE A 172 3.95 -7.95 -22.81
N ARG A 173 3.31 -9.07 -22.54
CA ARG A 173 2.73 -9.97 -23.52
C ARG A 173 1.23 -10.11 -23.33
N GLU A 174 0.58 -10.49 -24.40
CA GLU A 174 -0.83 -10.88 -24.39
C GLU A 174 -0.94 -12.38 -24.67
N GLY A 175 -1.65 -13.09 -23.81
CA GLY A 175 -1.92 -14.52 -23.96
C GLY A 175 -3.42 -14.80 -23.96
N TYR A 176 -3.83 -15.76 -24.76
CA TYR A 176 -5.24 -16.13 -24.93
C TYR A 176 -5.93 -16.51 -23.61
N VAL A 177 -5.19 -17.16 -22.68
CA VAL A 177 -5.74 -17.62 -21.41
C VAL A 177 -5.46 -16.63 -20.27
N ARG A 178 -4.27 -15.97 -20.29
CA ARG A 178 -3.80 -15.10 -19.19
C ARG A 178 -4.14 -13.63 -19.38
N GLY A 179 -4.63 -13.24 -20.56
CA GLY A 179 -4.75 -11.83 -20.90
C GLY A 179 -3.37 -11.16 -20.99
N HIS A 180 -3.26 -9.92 -20.53
CA HIS A 180 -1.99 -9.19 -20.49
C HIS A 180 -1.19 -9.58 -19.25
N PHE A 181 0.09 -9.87 -19.42
CA PHE A 181 1.01 -10.22 -18.33
C PHE A 181 2.44 -9.75 -18.64
N VAL A 182 3.24 -9.59 -17.60
CA VAL A 182 4.67 -9.30 -17.73
C VAL A 182 5.40 -10.64 -17.71
N ASP A 183 6.19 -10.89 -18.77
CA ASP A 183 6.89 -12.15 -18.95
C ASP A 183 8.31 -12.08 -18.35
N GLY A 184 8.79 -13.20 -17.84
CA GLY A 184 10.17 -13.34 -17.34
C GLY A 184 10.42 -12.69 -15.97
N LEU A 185 9.39 -12.38 -15.18
CA LEU A 185 9.55 -11.85 -13.82
C LEU A 185 10.20 -12.86 -12.87
N THR A 186 11.03 -12.36 -11.97
CA THR A 186 11.55 -13.13 -10.84
C THR A 186 10.44 -13.48 -9.86
N HIS A 187 10.37 -14.75 -9.48
CA HIS A 187 9.43 -15.28 -8.49
C HIS A 187 10.20 -15.67 -7.24
N VAL A 188 9.88 -15.05 -6.11
CA VAL A 188 10.51 -15.36 -4.81
C VAL A 188 9.49 -16.08 -3.94
N ALA A 189 9.84 -17.28 -3.50
CA ALA A 189 9.03 -18.01 -2.53
C ALA A 189 9.22 -17.39 -1.15
N ILE A 190 8.11 -17.00 -0.51
CA ILE A 190 8.10 -16.46 0.86
C ILE A 190 7.67 -17.59 1.79
N VAL A 191 8.55 -17.98 2.70
CA VAL A 191 8.34 -19.09 3.63
C VAL A 191 8.05 -18.64 5.06
N ASP A 192 8.45 -17.41 5.40
CA ASP A 192 8.18 -16.80 6.70
C ASP A 192 8.02 -15.27 6.61
N ALA A 193 7.47 -14.68 7.63
CA ALA A 193 7.17 -13.25 7.70
C ALA A 193 8.45 -12.39 7.70
N GLN A 194 9.56 -12.88 8.27
CA GLN A 194 10.82 -12.16 8.31
C GLN A 194 11.42 -12.05 6.91
N GLN A 195 11.43 -13.16 6.15
CA GLN A 195 11.84 -13.15 4.75
C GLN A 195 10.96 -12.21 3.93
N GLY A 196 9.63 -12.25 4.13
CA GLY A 196 8.70 -11.35 3.47
C GLY A 196 9.04 -9.87 3.69
N ARG A 197 9.32 -9.48 4.92
CA ARG A 197 9.76 -8.11 5.26
C ARG A 197 11.09 -7.71 4.63
N HIS A 198 11.97 -8.66 4.38
CA HIS A 198 13.30 -8.41 3.83
C HIS A 198 13.29 -8.25 2.30
N VAL A 199 12.35 -8.93 1.64
CA VAL A 199 12.21 -8.93 0.18
C VAL A 199 11.39 -7.73 -0.31
N ILE A 200 10.44 -7.24 0.48
CA ILE A 200 9.60 -6.09 0.18
C ILE A 200 10.24 -4.80 0.72
#